data_ab2f25952e7b110edbe4b7c63e280fc3
#
_entry.id   ab2f25952e7b110edbe4b7c63e280fc3
#
_cell.length_a   1.000
_cell.length_b   1.000
_cell.length_c   1.000
_cell.angle_alpha   90.00
_cell.angle_beta   90.00
_cell.angle_gamma   90.00
#
_symmetry.space_group_name_H-M   'P 1'
#
loop_
_entity.id
_entity.type
_entity.pdbx_description
1 polymer ?
#
loop_
_entity_poly.entity_id
_entity_poly.type
_entity_poly.pdbx_seq_one_letter_code
_entity_poly.pdbx_strand_id
1 'polypeptide(L)'
;LWFNSGLCCVESNNHGLTTITQLRHLGYPNIFRKRSLNQATAKVSQEFGWKTTRTTKPLLIDDLGMALRNDELKIHDRFTLAELRTYVRNDRGSMSGSPHDDRVMALALSNQMRQYAFMPEFITKQDDYWTVEWFRKLLPNTEKPKEEEFQIGQNTVRGTL
;
A
#
# COMPACT_ATOMS: atom_id res chain seq x y z
N LEU A 1 0.90 3.74 -13.20
CA LEU A 1 0.22 2.67 -12.44
C LEU A 1 -0.33 3.25 -11.14
N TRP A 2 -1.61 2.99 -10.85
CA TRP A 2 -2.26 3.42 -9.62
C TRP A 2 -1.58 2.69 -8.44
N PHE A 3 -1.30 3.41 -7.36
CA PHE A 3 -0.70 2.88 -6.13
C PHE A 3 0.64 2.13 -6.29
N ASN A 4 1.41 2.40 -7.34
CA ASN A 4 2.72 1.76 -7.59
C ASN A 4 2.72 0.23 -7.45
N SER A 5 1.66 -0.42 -7.91
CA SER A 5 1.47 -1.87 -7.76
C SER A 5 1.56 -2.36 -6.31
N GLY A 6 1.10 -1.56 -5.35
CA GLY A 6 1.05 -1.92 -3.93
C GLY A 6 0.36 -3.26 -3.69
N LEU A 7 0.66 -3.93 -2.58
CA LEU A 7 0.02 -5.18 -2.22
C LEU A 7 -1.48 -4.99 -2.04
N CYS A 8 -2.28 -5.67 -2.87
CA CYS A 8 -3.73 -5.65 -2.81
C CYS A 8 -4.25 -6.91 -2.11
N CYS A 9 -4.90 -6.74 -0.98
CA CYS A 9 -5.59 -7.81 -0.28
C CYS A 9 -7.10 -7.62 -0.37
N VAL A 10 -7.78 -8.59 -0.93
CA VAL A 10 -9.24 -8.62 -1.02
C VAL A 10 -9.75 -9.69 -0.06
N GLU A 11 -10.83 -9.40 0.66
CA GLU A 11 -11.53 -10.42 1.43
C GLU A 11 -12.16 -11.43 0.46
N SER A 12 -11.75 -12.69 0.53
CA SER A 12 -12.15 -13.73 -0.44
C SER A 12 -13.54 -14.35 -0.18
N ASN A 13 -14.34 -13.71 0.67
CA ASN A 13 -15.71 -14.14 0.95
C ASN A 13 -16.67 -13.61 -0.14
N ASN A 14 -17.67 -14.44 -0.53
CA ASN A 14 -18.75 -14.04 -1.44
C ASN A 14 -18.29 -13.18 -2.65
N HIS A 15 -18.63 -11.91 -2.66
CA HIS A 15 -18.33 -10.96 -3.75
C HIS A 15 -16.84 -10.69 -3.95
N GLY A 16 -16.01 -10.94 -2.94
CA GLY A 16 -14.57 -10.73 -3.05
C GLY A 16 -13.89 -11.64 -4.07
N LEU A 17 -14.42 -12.84 -4.30
CA LEU A 17 -13.91 -13.74 -5.35
C LEU A 17 -14.10 -13.14 -6.74
N THR A 18 -15.22 -12.47 -6.99
CA THR A 18 -15.46 -11.77 -8.26
C THR A 18 -14.45 -10.64 -8.44
N THR A 19 -14.20 -9.84 -7.40
CA THR A 19 -13.21 -8.76 -7.41
C THR A 19 -11.80 -9.30 -7.68
N ILE A 20 -11.40 -10.38 -7.02
CA ILE A 20 -10.11 -11.04 -7.26
C ILE A 20 -9.99 -11.51 -8.72
N THR A 21 -11.05 -12.11 -9.24
CA THR A 21 -11.07 -12.57 -10.63
C THR A 21 -10.90 -11.42 -11.60
N GLN A 22 -11.58 -10.31 -11.39
CA GLN A 22 -11.42 -9.10 -12.22
C GLN A 22 -10.03 -8.49 -12.12
N LEU A 23 -9.45 -8.38 -10.93
CA LEU A 23 -8.08 -7.90 -10.75
C LEU A 23 -7.07 -8.77 -11.52
N ARG A 24 -7.27 -10.09 -11.54
CA ARG A 24 -6.44 -11.02 -12.31
C ARG A 24 -6.61 -10.83 -13.82
N HIS A 25 -7.84 -10.66 -14.29
CA HIS A 25 -8.11 -10.37 -15.70
C HIS A 25 -7.47 -9.05 -16.15
N LEU A 26 -7.48 -8.04 -15.29
CA LEU A 26 -6.81 -6.76 -15.53
C LEU A 26 -5.27 -6.84 -15.41
N GLY A 27 -4.72 -8.00 -15.07
CA GLY A 27 -3.27 -8.20 -14.94
C GLY A 27 -2.66 -7.48 -13.72
N TYR A 28 -3.44 -7.24 -12.65
CA TYR A 28 -2.87 -6.63 -11.45
C TYR A 28 -1.79 -7.54 -10.83
N PRO A 29 -0.53 -7.08 -10.70
CA PRO A 29 0.59 -7.98 -10.45
C PRO A 29 0.69 -8.43 -8.99
N ASN A 30 0.23 -7.63 -8.03
CA ASN A 30 0.54 -7.83 -6.61
C ASN A 30 -0.72 -8.07 -5.76
N ILE A 31 -1.40 -9.19 -6.03
CA ILE A 31 -2.55 -9.64 -5.25
C ILE A 31 -2.07 -10.59 -4.15
N PHE A 32 -2.48 -10.34 -2.91
CA PHE A 32 -2.15 -11.18 -1.77
C PHE A 32 -2.60 -12.63 -1.99
N ARG A 33 -1.70 -13.57 -1.65
CA ARG A 33 -1.95 -15.01 -1.69
C ARG A 33 -1.58 -15.62 -0.35
N LYS A 34 -2.56 -16.23 0.28
CA LYS A 34 -2.32 -17.02 1.49
C LYS A 34 -1.73 -18.38 1.09
N ARG A 35 -0.58 -18.71 1.66
CA ARG A 35 0.00 -20.04 1.55
C ARG A 35 -0.42 -20.85 2.76
N SER A 36 -0.96 -22.03 2.53
CA SER A 36 -1.24 -23.01 3.60
C SER A 36 -0.62 -24.35 3.25
N LEU A 37 0.04 -24.94 4.25
CA LEU A 37 0.59 -26.28 4.15
C LEU A 37 -0.44 -27.27 4.69
N ASN A 38 -0.89 -28.19 3.84
CA ASN A 38 -1.69 -29.32 4.30
C ASN A 38 -0.72 -30.35 4.89
N GLN A 39 -0.72 -30.48 6.21
CA GLN A 39 0.18 -31.38 6.94
C GLN A 39 -0.02 -32.85 6.57
N ALA A 40 -1.25 -33.25 6.22
CA ALA A 40 -1.55 -34.64 5.88
C ALA A 40 -1.02 -35.05 4.49
N THR A 41 -0.95 -34.12 3.55
CA THR A 41 -0.55 -34.37 2.16
C THR A 41 0.78 -33.73 1.77
N ALA A 42 1.41 -32.97 2.67
CA ALA A 42 2.60 -32.13 2.43
C ALA A 42 2.45 -31.20 1.21
N LYS A 43 1.22 -30.92 0.78
CA LYS A 43 0.96 -30.03 -0.36
C LYS A 43 0.77 -28.60 0.10
N VAL A 44 1.45 -27.68 -0.57
CA VAL A 44 1.24 -26.24 -0.39
C VAL A 44 0.09 -25.82 -1.28
N SER A 45 -0.99 -25.34 -0.67
CA SER A 45 -2.07 -24.66 -1.39
C SER A 45 -1.86 -23.14 -1.33
N GLN A 46 -2.25 -22.46 -2.40
CA GLN A 46 -2.24 -21.00 -2.49
C GLN A 46 -3.64 -20.52 -2.81
N GLU A 47 -4.18 -19.68 -1.95
CA GLU A 47 -5.50 -19.08 -2.13
C GLU A 47 -5.35 -17.57 -2.24
N PHE A 48 -6.02 -16.97 -3.23
CA PHE A 48 -6.01 -15.52 -3.39
C PHE A 48 -6.91 -14.84 -2.35
N GLY A 49 -6.43 -13.73 -1.81
CA GLY A 49 -7.16 -12.94 -0.85
C GLY A 49 -7.09 -13.49 0.57
N TRP A 50 -7.84 -12.84 1.44
CA TRP A 50 -7.95 -13.19 2.86
C TRP A 50 -9.33 -13.74 3.17
N LYS A 51 -9.40 -14.90 3.78
CA LYS A 51 -10.67 -15.49 4.21
C LYS A 51 -10.96 -15.11 5.66
N THR A 52 -11.94 -14.23 5.85
CA THR A 52 -12.44 -13.88 7.17
C THR A 52 -13.37 -14.96 7.68
N THR A 53 -13.10 -15.47 8.87
CA THR A 53 -13.86 -16.50 9.56
C THR A 53 -14.23 -16.05 10.96
N ARG A 54 -15.06 -16.82 11.67
CA ARG A 54 -15.37 -16.57 13.09
C ARG A 54 -14.11 -16.55 13.97
N THR A 55 -13.06 -17.26 13.58
CA THR A 55 -11.78 -17.35 14.29
C THR A 55 -10.83 -16.24 13.90
N THR A 56 -10.76 -15.88 12.61
CA THR A 56 -9.79 -14.89 12.13
C THR A 56 -10.25 -13.44 12.32
N LYS A 57 -11.58 -13.17 12.32
CA LYS A 57 -12.11 -11.82 12.51
C LYS A 57 -11.71 -11.21 13.86
N PRO A 58 -11.88 -11.90 15.00
CA PRO A 58 -11.42 -11.36 16.29
C PRO A 58 -9.93 -11.04 16.31
N LEU A 59 -9.08 -11.91 15.76
CA LEU A 59 -7.63 -11.70 15.72
C LEU A 59 -7.27 -10.44 14.93
N LEU A 60 -7.88 -10.24 13.74
CA LEU A 60 -7.67 -9.03 12.94
C LEU A 60 -8.03 -7.75 13.71
N ILE A 61 -9.13 -7.78 14.44
CA ILE A 61 -9.59 -6.61 15.20
C ILE A 61 -8.75 -6.38 16.45
N ASP A 62 -8.33 -7.43 17.14
CA ASP A 62 -7.45 -7.32 18.30
C ASP A 62 -6.08 -6.76 17.88
N ASP A 63 -5.51 -7.24 16.75
CA ASP A 63 -4.26 -6.71 16.17
C ASP A 63 -4.39 -5.24 15.75
N LEU A 64 -5.51 -4.87 15.12
CA LEU A 64 -5.78 -3.47 14.80
C LEU A 64 -5.84 -2.61 16.07
N GLY A 65 -6.53 -3.10 17.10
CA GLY A 65 -6.64 -2.42 18.40
C GLY A 65 -5.28 -2.25 19.08
N MET A 66 -4.38 -3.23 18.95
CA MET A 66 -3.02 -3.13 19.45
C MET A 66 -2.21 -2.08 18.68
N ALA A 67 -2.26 -2.11 17.35
CA ALA A 67 -1.55 -1.15 16.50
C ALA A 67 -1.99 0.31 16.78
N LEU A 68 -3.28 0.52 17.04
CA LEU A 68 -3.81 1.85 17.40
C LEU A 68 -3.35 2.30 18.80
N ARG A 69 -3.34 1.39 19.80
CA ARG A 69 -2.86 1.71 21.15
C ARG A 69 -1.37 1.99 21.22
N ASN A 70 -0.60 1.34 20.35
CA ASN A 70 0.85 1.51 20.29
C ASN A 70 1.29 2.68 19.37
N ASP A 71 0.34 3.47 18.85
CA ASP A 71 0.63 4.57 17.92
C ASP A 71 1.33 4.14 16.60
N GLU A 72 1.20 2.84 16.25
CA GLU A 72 1.78 2.28 15.02
C GLU A 72 0.97 2.66 13.78
N LEU A 73 -0.27 3.09 13.96
CA LEU A 73 -1.21 3.42 12.92
C LEU A 73 -1.97 4.70 13.26
N LYS A 74 -2.03 5.63 12.30
CA LYS A 74 -2.81 6.87 12.40
C LYS A 74 -3.95 6.88 11.38
N ILE A 75 -5.14 7.17 11.85
CA ILE A 75 -6.34 7.21 11.01
C ILE A 75 -6.69 8.65 10.72
N HIS A 76 -6.68 9.03 9.45
CA HIS A 76 -7.01 10.39 9.00
C HIS A 76 -8.46 10.49 8.47
N ASP A 77 -9.07 9.36 8.10
CA ASP A 77 -10.43 9.36 7.56
C ASP A 77 -11.48 9.40 8.67
N ARG A 78 -12.31 10.47 8.65
CA ARG A 78 -13.39 10.67 9.61
C ARG A 78 -14.46 9.57 9.58
N PHE A 79 -14.70 8.96 8.43
CA PHE A 79 -15.73 7.94 8.29
C PHE A 79 -15.26 6.62 8.90
N THR A 80 -14.01 6.26 8.72
CA THR A 80 -13.39 5.11 9.40
C THR A 80 -13.42 5.29 10.93
N LEU A 81 -13.15 6.50 11.43
CA LEU A 81 -13.26 6.80 12.85
C LEU A 81 -14.70 6.69 13.35
N ALA A 82 -15.70 7.09 12.55
CA ALA A 82 -17.11 6.96 12.91
C ALA A 82 -17.52 5.48 13.01
N GLU A 83 -17.11 4.63 12.07
CA GLU A 83 -17.37 3.19 12.13
C GLU A 83 -16.67 2.52 13.34
N LEU A 84 -15.42 2.89 13.63
CA LEU A 84 -14.69 2.39 14.80
C LEU A 84 -15.40 2.71 16.13
N ARG A 85 -16.04 3.88 16.25
CA ARG A 85 -16.80 4.26 17.45
C ARG A 85 -18.03 3.39 17.69
N THR A 86 -18.61 2.85 16.63
CA THR A 86 -19.80 1.98 16.69
C THR A 86 -19.44 0.49 16.68
N TYR A 87 -18.14 0.19 16.61
CA TYR A 87 -17.67 -1.18 16.54
C TYR A 87 -17.65 -1.81 17.93
N VAL A 88 -18.50 -2.81 18.12
CA VAL A 88 -18.69 -3.44 19.43
C VAL A 88 -18.55 -4.96 19.37
N ARG A 89 -18.17 -5.54 20.50
CA ARG A 89 -18.26 -6.98 20.72
C ARG A 89 -19.56 -7.26 21.48
N ASN A 90 -20.40 -8.11 20.92
CA ASN A 90 -21.62 -8.54 21.61
C ASN A 90 -21.31 -9.64 22.64
N ASP A 91 -22.31 -9.95 23.49
CA ASP A 91 -22.19 -10.97 24.56
C ASP A 91 -21.84 -12.38 24.04
N ARG A 92 -22.09 -12.65 22.78
CA ARG A 92 -21.75 -13.92 22.11
C ARG A 92 -20.34 -13.92 21.50
N GLY A 93 -19.55 -12.86 21.74
CA GLY A 93 -18.19 -12.70 21.21
C GLY A 93 -18.10 -12.31 19.72
N SER A 94 -19.25 -12.10 19.05
CA SER A 94 -19.25 -11.58 17.69
C SER A 94 -18.93 -10.09 17.67
N MET A 95 -18.15 -9.67 16.70
CA MET A 95 -17.75 -8.28 16.52
C MET A 95 -18.37 -7.70 15.26
N SER A 96 -19.01 -6.55 15.37
CA SER A 96 -19.59 -5.83 14.24
C SER A 96 -19.75 -4.34 14.53
N GLY A 97 -19.74 -3.53 13.48
CA GLY A 97 -20.15 -2.13 13.52
C GLY A 97 -21.62 -1.98 13.11
N SER A 98 -22.22 -0.86 13.45
CA SER A 98 -23.58 -0.51 13.03
C SER A 98 -23.59 0.92 12.47
N PRO A 99 -24.17 1.14 11.27
CA PRO A 99 -24.86 0.18 10.39
C PRO A 99 -23.92 -0.66 9.51
N HIS A 100 -22.64 -0.27 9.38
CA HIS A 100 -21.63 -0.91 8.54
C HIS A 100 -20.32 -1.06 9.29
N ASP A 101 -19.49 -2.04 8.88
CA ASP A 101 -18.15 -2.27 9.43
C ASP A 101 -17.07 -2.47 8.32
N ASP A 102 -17.41 -2.13 7.09
CA ASP A 102 -16.57 -2.39 5.93
C ASP A 102 -15.23 -1.65 5.98
N ARG A 103 -15.23 -0.41 6.45
CA ARG A 103 -13.99 0.39 6.58
C ARG A 103 -13.10 -0.13 7.69
N VAL A 104 -13.70 -0.54 8.80
CA VAL A 104 -12.96 -1.14 9.92
C VAL A 104 -12.33 -2.45 9.47
N MET A 105 -13.07 -3.29 8.74
CA MET A 105 -12.56 -4.54 8.19
C MET A 105 -11.45 -4.30 7.16
N ALA A 106 -11.61 -3.33 6.26
CA ALA A 106 -10.58 -2.96 5.29
C ALA A 106 -9.30 -2.46 5.99
N LEU A 107 -9.45 -1.65 7.05
CA LEU A 107 -8.33 -1.16 7.84
C LEU A 107 -7.62 -2.31 8.58
N ALA A 108 -8.38 -3.23 9.19
CA ALA A 108 -7.84 -4.39 9.89
C ALA A 108 -7.06 -5.30 8.93
N LEU A 109 -7.60 -5.55 7.74
CA LEU A 109 -6.89 -6.29 6.69
C LEU A 109 -5.63 -5.56 6.23
N SER A 110 -5.69 -4.24 6.05
CA SER A 110 -4.52 -3.44 5.68
C SER A 110 -3.43 -3.50 6.75
N ASN A 111 -3.81 -3.44 8.02
CA ASN A 111 -2.88 -3.59 9.14
C ASN A 111 -2.22 -4.98 9.11
N GLN A 112 -2.99 -6.04 8.87
CA GLN A 112 -2.47 -7.40 8.75
C GLN A 112 -1.52 -7.56 7.55
N MET A 113 -1.77 -6.84 6.46
CA MET A 113 -0.93 -6.89 5.26
C MET A 113 0.43 -6.19 5.44
N ARG A 114 0.63 -5.36 6.45
CA ARG A 114 1.91 -4.70 6.73
C ARG A 114 3.07 -5.70 6.83
N GLN A 115 2.83 -6.86 7.42
CA GLN A 115 3.85 -7.92 7.56
C GLN A 115 4.19 -8.65 6.25
N TYR A 116 3.32 -8.54 5.23
CA TYR A 116 3.52 -9.15 3.90
C TYR A 116 3.87 -8.13 2.83
N ALA A 117 3.67 -6.85 3.13
CA ALA A 117 4.03 -5.80 2.20
C ALA A 117 5.56 -5.76 2.10
N PHE A 118 6.07 -5.95 0.89
CA PHE A 118 7.43 -5.59 0.60
C PHE A 118 7.54 -4.08 0.77
N MET A 119 8.18 -3.64 1.84
CA MET A 119 8.72 -2.29 1.87
C MET A 119 9.95 -2.35 0.95
N PRO A 120 9.92 -1.73 -0.24
CA PRO A 120 11.17 -1.45 -0.89
C PRO A 120 12.00 -0.72 0.17
N GLU A 121 13.20 -1.22 0.48
CA GLU A 121 14.15 -0.36 1.16
C GLU A 121 14.03 0.96 0.43
N PHE A 122 13.52 1.97 1.12
CA PHE A 122 13.67 3.33 0.65
C PHE A 122 15.18 3.45 0.55
N ILE A 123 15.67 3.23 -0.67
CA ILE A 123 17.01 3.68 -0.98
C ILE A 123 16.92 5.15 -0.63
N THR A 124 17.44 5.47 0.53
CA THR A 124 17.76 6.82 0.97
C THR A 124 18.96 7.33 0.16
N LYS A 125 18.99 7.09 -1.13
CA LYS A 125 19.31 8.11 -2.07
C LYS A 125 18.15 9.07 -1.91
N GLN A 126 18.39 10.04 -1.09
CA GLN A 126 17.77 11.32 -1.14
C GLN A 126 17.88 11.71 -2.63
N ASP A 127 16.99 11.16 -3.45
CA ASP A 127 16.70 11.72 -4.76
C ASP A 127 16.16 13.06 -4.36
N ASP A 128 17.01 14.05 -4.43
CA ASP A 128 16.70 15.42 -4.14
C ASP A 128 15.55 15.81 -5.04
N TYR A 129 14.33 15.45 -4.62
CA TYR A 129 13.10 15.93 -5.23
C TYR A 129 13.19 17.44 -5.26
N TRP A 130 12.95 18.03 -6.41
CA TRP A 130 13.09 19.47 -6.68
C TRP A 130 14.53 19.98 -6.91
N THR A 131 15.53 19.10 -7.05
CA THR A 131 16.83 19.53 -7.54
C THR A 131 16.85 19.72 -9.05
N VAL A 132 17.79 20.54 -9.51
CA VAL A 132 18.01 20.75 -10.95
C VAL A 132 18.28 19.41 -11.68
N GLU A 133 18.91 18.44 -11.03
CA GLU A 133 19.17 17.11 -11.56
C GLU A 133 17.91 16.26 -11.68
N TRP A 134 16.98 16.38 -10.74
CA TRP A 134 15.67 15.73 -10.82
C TRP A 134 14.86 16.29 -12.00
N PHE A 135 14.81 17.63 -12.16
CA PHE A 135 14.17 18.27 -13.31
C PHE A 135 14.82 17.88 -14.63
N ARG A 136 16.15 17.73 -14.65
CA ARG A 136 16.90 17.31 -15.86
C ARG A 136 16.58 15.88 -16.28
N LYS A 137 16.28 14.98 -15.34
CA LYS A 137 15.81 13.61 -15.62
C LYS A 137 14.37 13.57 -16.15
N LEU A 138 13.52 14.53 -15.77
CA LEU A 138 12.14 14.62 -16.26
C LEU A 138 12.03 15.23 -17.65
N LEU A 139 13.03 15.98 -18.08
CA LEU A 139 13.09 16.65 -19.38
C LEU A 139 14.15 15.96 -20.28
N PRO A 140 13.83 14.84 -20.94
CA PRO A 140 14.82 13.99 -21.61
C PRO A 140 15.48 14.62 -22.84
N ASN A 141 15.31 15.90 -23.13
CA ASN A 141 15.85 16.53 -24.32
C ASN A 141 16.28 18.00 -24.18
N THR A 142 16.70 18.42 -22.97
CA THR A 142 17.43 19.69 -22.92
C THR A 142 18.88 19.43 -23.24
N GLU A 143 19.29 19.68 -24.49
CA GLU A 143 20.69 19.81 -24.86
C GLU A 143 21.36 20.78 -23.88
N LYS A 144 22.53 20.41 -23.39
CA LYS A 144 23.32 21.35 -22.58
C LYS A 144 23.45 22.65 -23.38
N PRO A 145 23.18 23.80 -22.76
CA PRO A 145 23.43 25.06 -23.44
C PRO A 145 24.89 25.04 -23.86
N LYS A 146 25.11 25.31 -25.15
CA LYS A 146 26.48 25.39 -25.69
C LYS A 146 27.17 26.52 -24.97
N GLU A 147 28.32 26.22 -24.36
CA GLU A 147 29.20 27.27 -23.85
C GLU A 147 29.70 28.06 -25.05
N GLU A 148 29.25 29.28 -25.20
CA GLU A 148 29.76 30.19 -26.21
C GLU A 148 30.89 31.04 -25.58
N GLU A 149 32.02 31.06 -26.24
CA GLU A 149 33.14 31.93 -25.86
C GLU A 149 32.89 33.30 -26.45
N PHE A 150 32.73 34.29 -25.61
CA PHE A 150 32.61 35.68 -26.01
C PHE A 150 33.93 36.41 -25.79
N GLN A 151 34.41 37.09 -26.82
CA GLN A 151 35.54 37.97 -26.69
C GLN A 151 35.08 39.37 -26.28
N ILE A 152 35.45 39.78 -25.09
CA ILE A 152 35.20 41.16 -24.60
C ILE A 152 36.59 41.85 -24.44
N GLY A 153 36.95 42.59 -25.46
CA GLY A 153 38.29 43.24 -25.52
C GLY A 153 39.41 42.22 -25.69
N GLN A 154 40.42 42.28 -24.84
CA GLN A 154 41.57 41.31 -24.88
C GLN A 154 41.36 40.09 -23.97
N ASN A 155 40.24 39.94 -23.31
CA ASN A 155 39.96 38.85 -22.40
C ASN A 155 38.83 37.95 -22.95
N THR A 156 39.03 36.65 -22.91
CA THR A 156 38.02 35.62 -23.23
C THR A 156 37.24 35.28 -21.98
N VAL A 157 35.91 35.41 -21.99
CA VAL A 157 35.01 35.04 -20.88
C VAL A 157 34.15 33.89 -21.36
N ARG A 158 34.03 32.85 -20.58
CA ARG A 158 33.11 31.73 -20.81
C ARG A 158 31.81 32.02 -20.05
N GLY A 159 30.69 31.96 -20.74
CA GLY A 159 29.36 32.11 -20.12
C GLY A 159 28.31 31.29 -20.87
N THR A 160 27.29 30.89 -20.16
CA THR A 160 26.07 30.26 -20.71
C THR A 160 25.00 31.34 -20.82
N LEU A 161 24.36 31.42 -21.98
CA LEU A 161 23.13 32.17 -22.19
C LEU A 161 21.92 31.38 -21.69
#